data_84a0997abf2f41631916d01b5002df90
#
_entry.id   84a0997abf2f41631916d01b5002df90
#
_cell.length_a   1.000
_cell.length_b   1.000
_cell.length_c   1.000
_cell.angle_alpha   90.00
_cell.angle_beta   90.00
_cell.angle_gamma   90.00
#
_symmetry.space_group_name_H-M   'P 1'
#
loop_
_entity.id
_entity.type
_entity.pdbx_description
1 polymer ?
#
loop_
_entity_poly.entity_id
_entity_poly.type
_entity_poly.pdbx_seq_one_letter_code
_entity_poly.pdbx_strand_id
1 'polypeptide(L)'
;MQKQQVYNPYLPLHEYIPDGEPHVFGDRVYIYGSHDREGGYTFCMEDYVTYSAPVDDLSDWRYEGVIYKASQDPYYPNLPYMFAPDVVQGNDGKYYLYYCMG
;
A
#
# COMPACT_ATOMS: atom_id res chain seq x y z
N MET A 1 30.23 5.95 3.82
CA MET A 1 29.00 5.33 3.32
C MET A 1 28.61 5.98 2.00
N GLN A 2 28.44 5.19 0.98
CA GLN A 2 28.00 5.68 -0.32
C GLN A 2 26.47 5.82 -0.31
N LYS A 3 25.98 7.01 -0.66
CA LYS A 3 24.55 7.23 -0.80
C LYS A 3 24.04 6.67 -2.12
N GLN A 4 22.94 5.96 -2.08
CA GLN A 4 22.28 5.46 -3.27
C GLN A 4 21.15 6.40 -3.68
N GLN A 5 21.06 6.68 -4.97
CA GLN A 5 19.99 7.53 -5.49
C GLN A 5 18.67 6.78 -5.53
N VAL A 6 17.62 7.43 -5.04
CA VAL A 6 16.24 6.92 -5.14
C VAL A 6 15.63 7.48 -6.42
N TYR A 7 15.01 6.61 -7.19
CA TYR A 7 14.37 6.98 -8.45
C TYR A 7 12.98 7.57 -8.22
N ASN A 8 12.56 8.42 -9.15
CA ASN A 8 11.22 8.98 -9.17
C ASN A 8 10.65 8.80 -10.59
N PRO A 9 9.57 8.00 -10.75
CA PRO A 9 8.83 7.32 -9.70
C PRO A 9 9.62 6.16 -9.08
N TYR A 10 9.37 5.90 -7.79
CA TYR A 10 10.09 4.87 -7.06
C TYR A 10 9.48 3.47 -7.22
N LEU A 11 8.23 3.36 -7.65
CA LEU A 11 7.57 2.09 -7.97
C LEU A 11 7.58 1.85 -9.49
N PRO A 12 7.33 0.60 -9.94
CA PRO A 12 7.21 0.31 -11.36
C PRO A 12 6.16 1.17 -12.07
N LEU A 13 6.39 1.50 -13.35
CA LEU A 13 5.53 2.42 -14.10
C LEU A 13 4.11 1.89 -14.34
N HIS A 14 3.87 0.60 -14.14
CA HIS A 14 2.53 0.01 -14.25
C HIS A 14 1.72 0.10 -12.97
N GLU A 15 2.31 0.63 -11.88
CA GLU A 15 1.65 0.73 -10.59
C GLU A 15 1.09 2.13 -10.35
N TYR A 16 -0.11 2.17 -9.76
CA TYR A 16 -0.82 3.40 -9.44
C TYR A 16 -1.36 3.27 -8.03
N ILE A 17 -0.60 3.79 -7.05
CA ILE A 17 -0.94 3.72 -5.63
C ILE A 17 -1.11 5.15 -5.09
N PRO A 18 -2.33 5.71 -5.21
CA PRO A 18 -2.61 7.01 -4.61
C PRO A 18 -2.73 6.91 -3.10
N ASP A 19 -2.59 8.04 -2.41
CA ASP A 19 -2.73 8.14 -0.95
C ASP A 19 -1.77 7.23 -0.19
N GLY A 20 -0.56 7.03 -0.71
CA GLY A 20 0.42 6.14 -0.10
C GLY A 20 0.88 6.61 1.26
N GLU A 21 0.73 5.77 2.29
CA GLU A 21 1.18 6.04 3.66
C GLU A 21 2.40 5.18 3.96
N PRO A 22 3.59 5.79 4.12
CA PRO A 22 4.80 5.04 4.45
C PRO A 22 4.92 4.80 5.95
N HIS A 23 5.32 3.59 6.31
CA HIS A 23 5.63 3.23 7.69
C HIS A 23 6.89 2.39 7.75
N VAL A 24 7.71 2.63 8.78
CA VAL A 24 8.87 1.78 9.06
C VAL A 24 8.48 0.77 10.12
N PHE A 25 8.56 -0.51 9.75
CA PHE A 25 8.40 -1.61 10.70
C PHE A 25 9.64 -2.50 10.60
N GLY A 26 10.38 -2.61 11.70
CA GLY A 26 11.66 -3.31 11.69
C GLY A 26 12.69 -2.58 10.82
N ASP A 27 13.25 -3.27 9.85
CA ASP A 27 14.28 -2.76 8.95
C ASP A 27 13.76 -2.42 7.55
N ARG A 28 12.43 -2.33 7.38
CA ARG A 28 11.81 -2.05 6.08
C ARG A 28 10.82 -0.91 6.16
N VAL A 29 10.73 -0.15 5.05
CA VAL A 29 9.68 0.82 4.81
C VAL A 29 8.57 0.13 4.02
N TYR A 30 7.34 0.22 4.50
CA TYR A 30 6.14 -0.30 3.83
C TYR A 30 5.28 0.85 3.35
N ILE A 31 4.77 0.75 2.12
CA ILE A 31 3.82 1.71 1.56
C ILE A 31 2.44 1.07 1.51
N TYR A 32 1.49 1.71 2.16
CA TYR A 32 0.08 1.31 2.15
C TYR A 32 -0.72 2.41 1.47
N GLY A 33 -1.51 2.05 0.48
CA GLY A 33 -2.29 3.03 -0.26
C GLY A 33 -3.44 2.38 -1.00
N SER A 34 -4.30 3.22 -1.56
CA SER A 34 -5.31 2.78 -2.51
C SER A 34 -4.62 2.21 -3.76
N HIS A 35 -5.37 1.47 -4.55
CA HIS A 35 -4.79 0.88 -5.77
C HIS A 35 -5.69 1.19 -6.95
N ASP A 36 -5.15 1.94 -7.90
CA ASP A 36 -5.86 2.32 -9.11
C ASP A 36 -5.67 1.29 -10.22
N ARG A 37 -6.69 1.16 -11.05
CA ARG A 37 -6.65 0.31 -12.24
C ARG A 37 -6.18 1.10 -13.43
N GLU A 38 -5.17 0.60 -14.15
CA GLU A 38 -4.73 1.21 -15.40
C GLU A 38 -5.89 1.27 -16.41
N GLY A 39 -6.13 2.44 -16.95
CA GLY A 39 -7.25 2.65 -17.88
C GLY A 39 -8.62 2.63 -17.22
N GLY A 40 -8.71 2.61 -15.90
CA GLY A 40 -9.98 2.65 -15.19
C GLY A 40 -10.70 3.99 -15.36
N TYR A 41 -12.02 3.94 -15.24
CA TYR A 41 -12.85 5.15 -15.41
C TYR A 41 -12.89 6.03 -14.17
N THR A 42 -12.39 5.57 -13.04
CA THR A 42 -12.30 6.31 -11.79
C THR A 42 -11.15 5.74 -10.93
N PHE A 43 -11.01 6.22 -9.70
CA PHE A 43 -9.93 5.85 -8.78
C PHE A 43 -10.36 4.74 -7.81
N CYS A 44 -9.38 4.09 -7.16
CA CYS A 44 -9.56 3.12 -6.06
C CYS A 44 -10.40 1.89 -6.46
N MET A 45 -10.21 1.40 -7.67
CA MET A 45 -10.99 0.28 -8.22
C MET A 45 -10.40 -1.09 -7.89
N GLU A 46 -9.23 -1.15 -7.26
CA GLU A 46 -8.54 -2.42 -6.97
C GLU A 46 -8.42 -2.66 -5.46
N ASP A 47 -8.12 -3.90 -5.09
CA ASP A 47 -7.85 -4.27 -3.70
C ASP A 47 -6.55 -3.65 -3.19
N TYR A 48 -6.40 -3.52 -1.86
CA TYR A 48 -5.18 -2.94 -1.28
C TYR A 48 -3.98 -3.84 -1.51
N VAL A 49 -2.91 -3.24 -2.00
CA VAL A 49 -1.61 -3.89 -2.15
C VAL A 49 -0.56 -3.15 -1.34
N THR A 50 0.57 -3.81 -1.11
CA THR A 50 1.68 -3.22 -0.36
C THR A 50 2.99 -3.50 -1.08
N TYR A 51 3.86 -2.49 -1.05
CA TYR A 51 5.26 -2.60 -1.44
C TYR A 51 6.14 -2.27 -0.24
N SER A 52 7.34 -2.82 -0.22
CA SER A 52 8.32 -2.52 0.81
C SER A 52 9.72 -2.42 0.24
N ALA A 53 10.56 -1.68 0.95
CA ALA A 53 11.98 -1.58 0.65
C ALA A 53 12.80 -1.59 1.93
N PRO A 54 14.07 -2.05 1.90
CA PRO A 54 14.95 -1.89 3.04
C PRO A 54 15.12 -0.41 3.41
N VAL A 55 15.20 -0.09 4.69
CA VAL A 55 15.39 1.32 5.11
C VAL A 55 16.72 1.89 4.63
N ASP A 56 17.70 1.05 4.35
CA ASP A 56 19.01 1.46 3.85
C ASP A 56 19.13 1.40 2.32
N ASP A 57 18.08 0.99 1.61
CA ASP A 57 18.05 0.96 0.15
C ASP A 57 16.64 1.24 -0.40
N LEU A 58 16.27 2.51 -0.50
CA LEU A 58 14.95 2.94 -0.98
C LEU A 58 14.82 2.87 -2.51
N SER A 59 15.75 2.23 -3.19
CA SER A 59 15.63 1.90 -4.61
C SER A 59 15.18 0.45 -4.84
N ASP A 60 15.20 -0.38 -3.80
CA ASP A 60 14.91 -1.82 -3.89
C ASP A 60 13.50 -2.13 -3.37
N TRP A 61 12.48 -1.72 -4.13
CA TRP A 61 11.08 -1.95 -3.80
C TRP A 61 10.62 -3.34 -4.20
N ARG A 62 9.98 -4.04 -3.27
CA ARG A 62 9.46 -5.40 -3.45
C ARG A 62 7.94 -5.40 -3.31
N TYR A 63 7.25 -6.07 -4.26
CA TYR A 63 5.82 -6.29 -4.17
C TYR A 63 5.51 -7.32 -3.08
N GLU A 64 4.74 -6.93 -2.07
CA GLU A 64 4.36 -7.82 -0.96
C GLU A 64 3.04 -8.55 -1.23
N GLY A 65 2.23 -8.05 -2.14
CA GLY A 65 0.98 -8.67 -2.53
C GLY A 65 -0.27 -7.92 -2.09
N VAL A 66 -1.41 -8.53 -2.32
CA VAL A 66 -2.72 -8.05 -1.87
C VAL A 66 -2.83 -8.28 -0.38
N ILE A 67 -3.07 -7.22 0.38
CA ILE A 67 -3.17 -7.31 1.85
C ILE A 67 -4.60 -7.37 2.35
N TYR A 68 -5.57 -6.83 1.58
CA TYR A 68 -6.98 -6.89 1.93
C TYR A 68 -7.83 -6.71 0.69
N LYS A 69 -8.88 -7.53 0.56
CA LYS A 69 -9.81 -7.50 -0.57
C LYS A 69 -11.14 -6.91 -0.16
N ALA A 70 -11.77 -6.14 -1.06
CA ALA A 70 -13.10 -5.60 -0.84
C ALA A 70 -14.11 -6.70 -0.46
N SER A 71 -13.99 -7.88 -1.08
CA SER A 71 -14.88 -9.01 -0.80
C SER A 71 -14.75 -9.57 0.63
N GLN A 72 -13.69 -9.21 1.36
CA GLN A 72 -13.47 -9.66 2.74
C GLN A 72 -14.17 -8.77 3.77
N ASP A 73 -14.70 -7.60 3.36
CA ASP A 73 -15.38 -6.70 4.29
C ASP A 73 -16.64 -7.38 4.82
N PRO A 74 -16.82 -7.49 6.17
CA PRO A 74 -17.94 -8.23 6.74
C PRO A 74 -19.28 -7.51 6.60
N TYR A 75 -19.27 -6.21 6.32
CA TYR A 75 -20.48 -5.40 6.23
C TYR A 75 -20.86 -5.06 4.79
N TYR A 76 -19.87 -4.76 3.94
CA TYR A 76 -20.09 -4.24 2.59
C TYR A 76 -19.20 -4.93 1.55
N PRO A 77 -19.30 -6.26 1.40
CA PRO A 77 -18.37 -6.99 0.52
C PRO A 77 -18.56 -6.70 -0.97
N ASN A 78 -19.62 -5.98 -1.34
CA ASN A 78 -19.91 -5.64 -2.74
C ASN A 78 -19.62 -4.19 -3.10
N LEU A 79 -19.11 -3.37 -2.17
CA LEU A 79 -18.72 -2.00 -2.50
C LEU A 79 -17.49 -2.03 -3.41
N PRO A 80 -17.49 -1.22 -4.49
CA PRO A 80 -16.48 -1.34 -5.54
C PRO A 80 -15.18 -0.60 -5.27
N TYR A 81 -15.16 0.35 -4.31
CA TYR A 81 -14.02 1.24 -4.13
C TYR A 81 -13.40 1.10 -2.75
N MET A 82 -12.08 0.96 -2.71
CA MET A 82 -11.29 0.87 -1.50
C MET A 82 -10.41 2.11 -1.38
N PHE A 83 -10.81 3.04 -0.49
CA PHE A 83 -10.16 4.34 -0.34
C PHE A 83 -8.97 4.26 0.63
N ALA A 84 -8.22 5.34 0.70
CA ALA A 84 -6.98 5.52 1.44
C ALA A 84 -6.89 4.70 2.75
N PRO A 85 -6.05 3.65 2.80
CA PRO A 85 -5.84 2.88 4.01
C PRO A 85 -4.68 3.44 4.83
N ASP A 86 -4.62 3.03 6.09
CA ASP A 86 -3.45 3.23 6.93
C ASP A 86 -3.23 2.01 7.81
N VAL A 87 -2.00 1.82 8.28
CA VAL A 87 -1.64 0.69 9.13
C VAL A 87 -0.91 1.19 10.35
N VAL A 88 -1.24 0.64 11.52
CA VAL A 88 -0.57 0.96 12.78
C VAL A 88 -0.23 -0.34 13.51
N GLN A 89 0.91 -0.36 14.19
CA GLN A 89 1.25 -1.44 15.09
C GLN A 89 0.73 -1.11 16.49
N GLY A 90 -0.11 -2.00 17.04
CA GLY A 90 -0.64 -1.85 18.38
C GLY A 90 0.36 -2.24 19.47
N ASN A 91 0.04 -1.90 20.71
CA ASN A 91 0.88 -2.25 21.87
C ASN A 91 0.98 -3.77 22.10
N ASP A 92 0.06 -4.54 21.53
CA ASP A 92 0.06 -6.01 21.57
C ASP A 92 0.98 -6.64 20.50
N GLY A 93 1.68 -5.82 19.71
CA GLY A 93 2.53 -6.26 18.62
C GLY A 93 1.81 -6.60 17.34
N LYS A 94 0.48 -6.55 17.32
CA LYS A 94 -0.31 -6.82 16.11
C LYS A 94 -0.40 -5.57 15.24
N TYR A 95 -0.61 -5.79 13.94
CA TYR A 95 -0.80 -4.72 12.96
C TYR A 95 -2.29 -4.57 12.68
N TYR A 96 -2.76 -3.32 12.64
CA TYR A 96 -4.16 -2.99 12.43
C TYR A 96 -4.29 -2.16 11.17
N LEU A 97 -5.13 -2.61 10.25
CA LEU A 97 -5.46 -1.90 9.01
C LEU A 97 -6.72 -1.07 9.26
N TYR A 98 -6.59 0.24 9.05
CA TYR A 98 -7.72 1.17 9.01
C TYR A 98 -8.04 1.50 7.57
N TYR A 99 -9.30 1.39 7.18
CA TYR A 99 -9.71 1.61 5.80
C TYR A 99 -11.13 2.14 5.72
N CYS A 100 -11.49 2.70 4.56
CA CYS A 100 -12.88 3.03 4.27
C CYS A 100 -13.22 2.61 2.84
N MET A 101 -14.50 2.34 2.62
CA MET A 101 -15.00 1.84 1.34
C MET A 101 -16.19 2.66 0.88
N GLY A 102 -16.36 2.72 -0.43
CA GLY A 102 -17.48 3.43 -1.04
C GLY A 102 -18.06 2.77 -2.29
#